data_1aef54530f0b0dedb4fa36f3ba3ad559
#
_entry.id   1aef54530f0b0dedb4fa36f3ba3ad559
#
_cell.length_a   1.000
_cell.length_b   1.000
_cell.length_c   1.000
_cell.angle_alpha   90.00
_cell.angle_beta   90.00
_cell.angle_gamma   90.00
#
_symmetry.space_group_name_H-M   'P 1'
#
loop_
_entity.id
_entity.type
_entity.pdbx_description
1 polymer ?
#
loop_
_entity_poly.entity_id
_entity_poly.type
_entity_poly.pdbx_seq_one_letter_code
_entity_poly.pdbx_strand_id
1 'polypeptide(L)'
;VAFDKTGTLTRGEPEIHVVDSELAESEILRLAASAELYSSHPLGEAIVAAAGRDVPQPEESKDIPAQGVDAVVEGRHVKVGKYGFVTGTDEPAPHVMEAGRSSIYVSVDGELAGRFEMSDPIRPETPASLDAVHAIGITNTVILTGDSQETAERVAADLGIDTVRAGLLPQDKVNAITDVKPGLVMMVGDGVN
;
A
#
# COMPACT_ATOMS: atom_id res chain seq x y z
N VAL A 1 -7.96 -16.40 16.38
CA VAL A 1 -6.75 -15.55 16.33
C VAL A 1 -7.00 -14.41 15.37
N ALA A 2 -6.62 -13.19 15.76
CA ALA A 2 -6.65 -12.01 14.92
C ALA A 2 -5.23 -11.73 14.41
N PHE A 3 -5.10 -11.47 13.12
CA PHE A 3 -3.83 -11.13 12.48
C PHE A 3 -3.90 -9.70 11.94
N ASP A 4 -2.86 -8.92 12.18
CA ASP A 4 -2.62 -7.74 11.36
C ASP A 4 -2.19 -8.17 9.95
N LYS A 5 -2.51 -7.38 8.94
CA LYS A 5 -2.10 -7.67 7.56
C LYS A 5 -0.66 -7.20 7.33
N THR A 6 -0.46 -5.89 7.36
CA THR A 6 0.78 -5.24 6.93
C THR A 6 1.92 -5.51 7.93
N GLY A 7 3.05 -5.99 7.44
CA GLY A 7 4.20 -6.32 8.28
C GLY A 7 4.08 -7.65 9.04
N THR A 8 2.89 -8.29 9.08
CA THR A 8 2.63 -9.55 9.78
C THR A 8 2.33 -10.68 8.80
N LEU A 9 1.18 -10.67 8.14
CA LEU A 9 0.85 -11.64 7.09
C LEU A 9 1.60 -11.35 5.79
N THR A 10 1.86 -10.07 5.54
CA THR A 10 2.65 -9.57 4.43
C THR A 10 4.01 -9.06 4.93
N ARG A 11 4.90 -8.74 3.98
CA ARG A 11 6.25 -8.25 4.30
C ARG A 11 6.23 -6.84 4.90
N GLY A 12 5.22 -6.01 4.59
CA GLY A 12 5.19 -4.60 4.93
C GLY A 12 6.17 -3.77 4.10
N GLU A 13 6.74 -4.36 3.07
CA GLU A 13 7.65 -3.75 2.12
C GLU A 13 6.98 -3.80 0.74
N PRO A 14 6.27 -2.74 0.32
CA PRO A 14 5.59 -2.72 -0.97
C PRO A 14 6.58 -2.87 -2.11
N GLU A 15 6.30 -3.77 -3.03
CA GLU A 15 7.02 -3.92 -4.30
C GLU A 15 6.35 -3.06 -5.36
N ILE A 16 7.18 -2.37 -6.17
CA ILE A 16 6.73 -1.44 -7.21
C ILE A 16 6.98 -2.05 -8.57
N HIS A 17 5.98 -1.97 -9.42
CA HIS A 17 6.08 -2.29 -10.82
C HIS A 17 5.66 -1.06 -11.63
N VAL A 18 6.52 -0.60 -12.53
CA VAL A 18 6.15 0.46 -13.49
C VAL A 18 5.23 -0.13 -14.53
N VAL A 19 4.11 0.52 -14.74
CA VAL A 19 3.10 0.11 -15.72
C VAL A 19 2.68 1.35 -16.51
N ASP A 20 2.47 1.20 -17.80
CA ASP A 20 1.93 2.24 -18.66
C ASP A 20 2.69 3.58 -18.54
N SER A 21 3.97 3.60 -18.82
CA SER A 21 4.77 4.82 -18.82
C SER A 21 5.15 5.26 -20.23
N GLU A 22 4.97 6.55 -20.53
CA GLU A 22 5.47 7.18 -21.76
C GLU A 22 6.96 7.54 -21.66
N LEU A 23 7.48 7.62 -20.42
CA LEU A 23 8.90 7.84 -20.16
C LEU A 23 9.63 6.50 -19.96
N ALA A 24 10.95 6.53 -20.07
CA ALA A 24 11.77 5.39 -19.67
C ALA A 24 11.52 5.06 -18.18
N GLU A 25 11.47 3.78 -17.84
CA GLU A 25 11.21 3.30 -16.48
C GLU A 25 12.12 3.95 -15.43
N SER A 26 13.42 4.06 -15.73
CA SER A 26 14.38 4.71 -14.84
C SER A 26 14.12 6.21 -14.68
N GLU A 27 13.59 6.89 -15.69
CA GLU A 27 13.30 8.31 -15.64
C GLU A 27 12.05 8.59 -14.80
N ILE A 28 10.95 7.87 -15.04
CA ILE A 28 9.72 8.07 -14.27
C ILE A 28 9.91 7.70 -12.78
N LEU A 29 10.66 6.62 -12.50
CA LEU A 29 11.02 6.26 -11.13
C LEU A 29 11.86 7.34 -10.46
N ARG A 30 12.85 7.89 -11.15
CA ARG A 30 13.72 8.94 -10.62
C ARG A 30 12.96 10.23 -10.31
N LEU A 31 12.07 10.67 -11.20
CA LEU A 31 11.25 11.87 -11.00
C LEU A 31 10.25 11.68 -9.83
N ALA A 32 9.56 10.53 -9.79
CA ALA A 32 8.63 10.23 -8.73
C ALA A 32 9.34 10.08 -7.37
N ALA A 33 10.49 9.41 -7.32
CA ALA A 33 11.28 9.28 -6.11
C ALA A 33 11.80 10.62 -5.59
N SER A 34 12.19 11.52 -6.50
CA SER A 34 12.57 12.87 -6.12
C SER A 34 11.40 13.62 -5.48
N ALA A 35 10.21 13.56 -6.07
CA ALA A 35 9.00 14.16 -5.50
C ALA A 35 8.69 13.61 -4.09
N GLU A 36 8.80 12.29 -3.90
CA GLU A 36 8.51 11.57 -2.65
C GLU A 36 9.67 11.56 -1.63
N LEU A 37 10.80 12.18 -1.93
CA LEU A 37 12.03 12.06 -1.14
C LEU A 37 11.87 12.41 0.35
N TYR A 38 10.93 13.29 0.67
CA TYR A 38 10.64 13.72 2.04
C TYR A 38 9.29 13.20 2.56
N SER A 39 8.62 12.34 1.79
CA SER A 39 7.38 11.70 2.22
C SER A 39 7.66 10.65 3.30
N SER A 40 6.84 10.64 4.32
CA SER A 40 6.84 9.58 5.35
C SER A 40 5.80 8.49 5.05
N HIS A 41 5.18 8.53 3.87
CA HIS A 41 4.20 7.53 3.49
C HIS A 41 4.91 6.25 3.01
N PRO A 42 4.51 5.04 3.46
CA PRO A 42 5.18 3.78 3.06
C PRO A 42 5.29 3.58 1.54
N LEU A 43 4.31 4.09 0.78
CA LEU A 43 4.33 4.03 -0.67
C LEU A 43 5.40 4.96 -1.27
N GLY A 44 5.60 6.16 -0.70
CA GLY A 44 6.66 7.07 -1.11
C GLY A 44 8.05 6.48 -0.82
N GLU A 45 8.24 5.93 0.38
CA GLU A 45 9.48 5.25 0.75
C GLU A 45 9.82 4.09 -0.21
N ALA A 46 8.81 3.33 -0.62
CA ALA A 46 8.99 2.24 -1.59
C ALA A 46 9.39 2.75 -2.99
N ILE A 47 8.83 3.88 -3.46
CA ILE A 47 9.22 4.52 -4.72
C ILE A 47 10.69 4.97 -4.65
N VAL A 48 11.08 5.63 -3.55
CA VAL A 48 12.46 6.06 -3.33
C VAL A 48 13.42 4.88 -3.29
N ALA A 49 13.05 3.80 -2.61
CA ALA A 49 13.86 2.58 -2.55
C ALA A 49 14.02 1.92 -3.93
N ALA A 50 12.96 1.88 -4.75
CA ALA A 50 13.00 1.31 -6.10
C ALA A 50 13.86 2.12 -7.07
N ALA A 51 13.90 3.45 -6.93
CA ALA A 51 14.72 4.32 -7.77
C ALA A 51 16.23 4.23 -7.47
N GLY A 52 16.61 3.72 -6.29
CA GLY A 52 18.01 3.53 -5.91
C GLY A 52 18.69 4.78 -5.38
N ARG A 53 20.01 4.96 -5.69
CA ARG A 53 20.84 5.96 -5.01
C ARG A 53 20.90 7.32 -5.71
N ASP A 54 20.59 7.40 -6.98
CA ASP A 54 20.74 8.63 -7.79
C ASP A 54 19.42 9.40 -7.89
N VAL A 55 18.80 9.68 -6.75
CA VAL A 55 17.56 10.46 -6.66
C VAL A 55 17.93 11.92 -6.42
N PRO A 56 17.61 12.86 -7.36
CA PRO A 56 17.87 14.27 -7.16
C PRO A 56 16.98 14.83 -6.04
N GLN A 57 17.46 15.88 -5.38
CA GLN A 57 16.64 16.61 -4.44
C GLN A 57 15.63 17.46 -5.20
N PRO A 58 14.35 17.48 -4.80
CA PRO A 58 13.37 18.39 -5.39
C PRO A 58 13.69 19.83 -5.00
N GLU A 59 13.43 20.78 -5.87
CA GLU A 59 13.54 22.22 -5.59
C GLU A 59 12.44 22.65 -4.63
N GLU A 60 11.24 22.10 -4.82
CA GLU A 60 10.07 22.26 -3.97
C GLU A 60 9.35 20.93 -3.86
N SER A 61 8.84 20.61 -2.68
CA SER A 61 7.97 19.43 -2.47
C SER A 61 6.93 19.76 -1.41
N LYS A 62 5.67 19.39 -1.71
CA LYS A 62 4.52 19.60 -0.84
C LYS A 62 3.67 18.34 -0.78
N ASP A 63 3.54 17.78 0.41
CA ASP A 63 2.60 16.69 0.68
C ASP A 63 1.17 17.25 0.77
N ILE A 64 0.25 16.67 0.02
CA ILE A 64 -1.18 16.97 0.03
C ILE A 64 -1.89 15.78 0.69
N PRO A 65 -2.35 15.92 1.93
CA PRO A 65 -2.93 14.82 2.70
C PRO A 65 -3.99 14.03 1.95
N ALA A 66 -3.88 12.72 1.96
CA ALA A 66 -4.77 11.77 1.31
C ALA A 66 -4.85 11.87 -0.23
N GLN A 67 -4.04 12.69 -0.86
CA GLN A 67 -4.01 12.91 -2.33
C GLN A 67 -2.69 12.44 -2.95
N GLY A 68 -1.55 12.95 -2.46
CA GLY A 68 -0.24 12.69 -3.00
C GLY A 68 0.73 13.85 -2.80
N VAL A 69 1.79 13.89 -3.58
CA VAL A 69 2.84 14.89 -3.50
C VAL A 69 2.86 15.75 -4.78
N ASP A 70 3.06 17.05 -4.59
CA ASP A 70 3.24 18.07 -5.64
C ASP A 70 4.66 18.64 -5.49
N ALA A 71 5.49 18.51 -6.53
CA ALA A 71 6.90 18.86 -6.44
C ALA A 71 7.42 19.52 -7.73
N VAL A 72 8.56 20.23 -7.59
CA VAL A 72 9.38 20.68 -8.71
C VAL A 72 10.69 19.92 -8.68
N VAL A 73 10.98 19.21 -9.76
CA VAL A 73 12.15 18.34 -9.90
C VAL A 73 12.85 18.67 -11.21
N GLU A 74 14.08 19.17 -11.12
CA GLU A 74 14.89 19.58 -12.29
C GLU A 74 14.12 20.55 -13.21
N GLY A 75 13.39 21.53 -12.59
CA GLY A 75 12.59 22.52 -13.29
C GLY A 75 11.28 21.98 -13.88
N ARG A 76 10.95 20.70 -13.69
CA ARG A 76 9.70 20.08 -14.15
C ARG A 76 8.71 19.97 -12.99
N HIS A 77 7.44 20.21 -13.28
CA HIS A 77 6.35 20.06 -12.31
C HIS A 77 5.91 18.61 -12.23
N VAL A 78 6.12 17.95 -11.11
CA VAL A 78 5.86 16.51 -10.91
C VAL A 78 4.80 16.33 -9.85
N LYS A 79 3.73 15.59 -10.17
CA LYS A 79 2.76 15.13 -9.17
C LYS A 79 2.77 13.63 -9.11
N VAL A 80 2.72 13.10 -7.87
CA VAL A 80 2.66 11.66 -7.58
C VAL A 80 1.49 11.41 -6.64
N GLY A 81 0.58 10.51 -6.97
CA GLY A 81 -0.55 10.21 -6.10
C GLY A 81 -1.78 9.64 -6.79
N LYS A 82 -2.96 9.99 -6.28
CA LYS A 82 -4.25 9.53 -6.82
C LYS A 82 -4.50 10.10 -8.22
N TYR A 83 -5.21 9.33 -9.04
CA TYR A 83 -5.52 9.70 -10.44
C TYR A 83 -6.09 11.11 -10.56
N GLY A 84 -7.17 11.42 -9.84
CA GLY A 84 -7.80 12.74 -9.89
C GLY A 84 -6.90 13.89 -9.44
N PHE A 85 -6.01 13.67 -8.46
CA PHE A 85 -5.03 14.66 -8.02
C PHE A 85 -3.98 14.95 -9.10
N VAL A 86 -3.50 13.90 -9.74
CA VAL A 86 -2.43 13.97 -10.74
C VAL A 86 -2.94 14.56 -12.06
N THR A 87 -4.14 14.21 -12.46
CA THR A 87 -4.73 14.63 -13.74
C THR A 87 -5.62 15.87 -13.62
N GLY A 88 -6.04 16.23 -12.41
CA GLY A 88 -6.98 17.35 -12.19
C GLY A 88 -8.43 17.04 -12.63
N THR A 89 -8.79 15.78 -12.86
CA THR A 89 -10.15 15.36 -13.24
C THR A 89 -10.86 14.65 -12.10
N ASP A 90 -12.18 14.77 -12.04
CA ASP A 90 -13.03 13.99 -11.14
C ASP A 90 -13.46 12.64 -11.74
N GLU A 91 -13.01 12.33 -12.96
CA GLU A 91 -13.30 11.05 -13.59
C GLU A 91 -12.58 9.90 -12.88
N PRO A 92 -13.19 8.72 -12.82
CA PRO A 92 -12.51 7.55 -12.25
C PRO A 92 -11.31 7.16 -13.12
N ALA A 93 -10.31 6.57 -12.48
CA ALA A 93 -9.13 6.06 -13.20
C ALA A 93 -9.58 5.05 -14.29
N PRO A 94 -9.00 5.13 -15.50
CA PRO A 94 -9.42 4.30 -16.63
C PRO A 94 -9.07 2.82 -16.49
N HIS A 95 -8.25 2.47 -15.50
CA HIS A 95 -7.80 1.11 -15.29
C HIS A 95 -8.54 0.47 -14.10
N VAL A 96 -9.09 -0.72 -14.34
CA VAL A 96 -9.57 -1.58 -13.25
C VAL A 96 -8.34 -2.14 -12.54
N MET A 97 -8.16 -1.78 -11.30
CA MET A 97 -7.07 -2.34 -10.49
C MET A 97 -7.31 -3.82 -10.24
N GLU A 98 -6.25 -4.63 -10.38
CA GLU A 98 -6.30 -5.97 -9.83
C GLU A 98 -6.45 -5.88 -8.31
N ALA A 99 -7.37 -6.67 -7.76
CA ALA A 99 -7.60 -6.71 -6.32
C ALA A 99 -6.27 -7.00 -5.58
N GLY A 100 -6.03 -6.28 -4.50
CA GLY A 100 -4.79 -6.40 -3.71
C GLY A 100 -3.61 -5.57 -4.21
N ARG A 101 -3.78 -4.81 -5.29
CA ARG A 101 -2.79 -3.83 -5.76
C ARG A 101 -3.28 -2.40 -5.53
N SER A 102 -2.36 -1.50 -5.33
CA SER A 102 -2.61 -0.06 -5.32
C SER A 102 -1.98 0.58 -6.54
N SER A 103 -2.67 1.52 -7.17
CA SER A 103 -2.11 2.31 -8.27
C SER A 103 -1.74 3.70 -7.80
N ILE A 104 -0.53 4.13 -8.15
CA ILE A 104 -0.04 5.48 -7.99
C ILE A 104 0.22 6.04 -9.38
N TYR A 105 -0.28 7.22 -9.64
CA TYR A 105 -0.14 7.91 -10.91
C TYR A 105 0.92 9.00 -10.80
N VAL A 106 1.58 9.26 -11.91
CA VAL A 106 2.60 10.31 -12.02
C VAL A 106 2.25 11.20 -13.19
N SER A 107 2.20 12.51 -12.96
CA SER A 107 2.18 13.49 -14.04
C SER A 107 3.44 14.32 -14.04
N VAL A 108 3.82 14.77 -15.21
CA VAL A 108 4.96 15.65 -15.43
C VAL A 108 4.50 16.79 -16.32
N ASP A 109 4.70 18.02 -15.87
CA ASP A 109 4.29 19.24 -16.56
C ASP A 109 2.78 19.27 -16.92
N GLY A 110 1.96 18.62 -16.08
CA GLY A 110 0.50 18.56 -16.22
C GLY A 110 -0.03 17.42 -17.11
N GLU A 111 0.85 16.63 -17.72
CA GLU A 111 0.49 15.47 -18.52
C GLU A 111 0.73 14.17 -17.75
N LEU A 112 -0.18 13.20 -17.88
CA LEU A 112 -0.03 11.89 -17.25
C LEU A 112 1.16 11.18 -17.88
N ALA A 113 2.22 10.97 -17.10
CA ALA A 113 3.46 10.36 -17.55
C ALA A 113 3.49 8.84 -17.36
N GLY A 114 2.71 8.32 -16.42
CA GLY A 114 2.62 6.89 -16.18
C GLY A 114 2.00 6.51 -14.86
N ARG A 115 2.08 5.22 -14.55
CA ARG A 115 1.44 4.60 -13.39
C ARG A 115 2.37 3.57 -12.77
N PHE A 116 2.39 3.50 -11.47
CA PHE A 116 2.98 2.40 -10.71
C PHE A 116 1.88 1.51 -10.16
N GLU A 117 2.06 0.21 -10.26
CA GLU A 117 1.34 -0.77 -9.47
C GLU A 117 2.18 -1.20 -8.28
N MET A 118 1.55 -1.24 -7.13
CA MET A 118 2.20 -1.60 -5.88
C MET A 118 1.45 -2.75 -5.23
N SER A 119 2.19 -3.71 -4.74
CA SER A 119 1.66 -4.82 -3.96
C SER A 119 2.52 -5.05 -2.72
N ASP A 120 1.89 -5.44 -1.62
CA ASP A 120 2.58 -5.88 -0.42
C ASP A 120 2.49 -7.42 -0.36
N PRO A 121 3.57 -8.14 -0.75
CA PRO A 121 3.51 -9.58 -0.92
C PRO A 121 3.31 -10.30 0.41
N ILE A 122 2.51 -11.37 0.38
CA ILE A 122 2.37 -12.30 1.50
C ILE A 122 3.74 -12.91 1.82
N ARG A 123 4.08 -13.01 3.10
CA ARG A 123 5.32 -13.68 3.52
C ARG A 123 5.29 -15.14 3.12
N PRO A 124 6.40 -15.70 2.59
CA PRO A 124 6.44 -17.10 2.16
C PRO A 124 6.07 -18.10 3.27
N GLU A 125 6.35 -17.76 4.53
CA GLU A 125 6.09 -18.58 5.71
C GLU A 125 4.66 -18.46 6.25
N THR A 126 3.87 -17.47 5.81
CA THR A 126 2.52 -17.23 6.32
C THR A 126 1.58 -18.41 6.12
N PRO A 127 1.49 -19.06 4.93
CA PRO A 127 0.60 -20.20 4.76
C PRO A 127 0.90 -21.35 5.72
N ALA A 128 2.17 -21.72 5.85
CA ALA A 128 2.59 -22.78 6.78
C ALA A 128 2.32 -22.44 8.25
N SER A 129 2.42 -21.16 8.62
CA SER A 129 2.11 -20.69 9.97
C SER A 129 0.62 -20.77 10.27
N LEU A 130 -0.25 -20.45 9.29
CA LEU A 130 -1.69 -20.60 9.42
C LEU A 130 -2.11 -22.08 9.51
N ASP A 131 -1.50 -22.95 8.70
CA ASP A 131 -1.71 -24.40 8.79
C ASP A 131 -1.37 -24.93 10.18
N ALA A 132 -0.28 -24.47 10.77
CA ALA A 132 0.11 -24.85 12.14
C ALA A 132 -0.90 -24.35 13.20
N VAL A 133 -1.45 -23.15 13.03
CA VAL A 133 -2.52 -22.60 13.87
C VAL A 133 -3.79 -23.45 13.78
N HIS A 134 -4.18 -23.84 12.57
CA HIS A 134 -5.33 -24.72 12.35
C HIS A 134 -5.10 -26.13 12.93
N ALA A 135 -3.89 -26.67 12.80
CA ALA A 135 -3.55 -28.02 13.29
C ALA A 135 -3.68 -28.17 14.81
N ILE A 136 -3.52 -27.09 15.58
CA ILE A 136 -3.75 -27.07 17.03
C ILE A 136 -5.21 -26.81 17.42
N GLY A 137 -6.14 -26.81 16.44
CA GLY A 137 -7.58 -26.70 16.66
C GLY A 137 -8.14 -25.29 16.69
N ILE A 138 -7.36 -24.28 16.30
CA ILE A 138 -7.82 -22.89 16.17
C ILE A 138 -8.37 -22.70 14.76
N THR A 139 -9.71 -22.67 14.64
CA THR A 139 -10.41 -22.53 13.35
C THR A 139 -10.89 -21.10 13.09
N ASN A 140 -11.01 -20.27 14.11
CA ASN A 140 -11.50 -18.90 13.96
C ASN A 140 -10.30 -17.96 13.76
N THR A 141 -10.07 -17.56 12.53
CA THR A 141 -9.03 -16.60 12.14
C THR A 141 -9.65 -15.35 11.53
N VAL A 142 -9.09 -14.19 11.81
CA VAL A 142 -9.58 -12.90 11.29
C VAL A 142 -8.41 -12.01 10.89
N ILE A 143 -8.55 -11.32 9.77
CA ILE A 143 -7.64 -10.24 9.36
C ILE A 143 -8.19 -8.92 9.87
N LEU A 144 -7.34 -8.10 10.50
CA LEU A 144 -7.60 -6.72 10.87
C LEU A 144 -6.67 -5.81 10.09
N THR A 145 -7.20 -4.88 9.29
CA THR A 145 -6.37 -4.01 8.45
C THR A 145 -7.00 -2.64 8.22
N GLY A 146 -6.16 -1.64 8.00
CA GLY A 146 -6.58 -0.32 7.52
C GLY A 146 -6.83 -0.25 6.00
N ASP A 147 -6.49 -1.30 5.25
CA ASP A 147 -6.68 -1.35 3.81
C ASP A 147 -8.15 -1.38 3.39
N SER A 148 -8.39 -1.27 2.08
CA SER A 148 -9.72 -1.45 1.50
C SER A 148 -10.24 -2.88 1.73
N GLN A 149 -11.58 -3.00 1.79
CA GLN A 149 -12.25 -4.29 1.94
C GLN A 149 -11.82 -5.28 0.85
N GLU A 150 -11.76 -4.84 -0.39
CA GLU A 150 -11.39 -5.64 -1.56
C GLU A 150 -9.96 -6.21 -1.44
N THR A 151 -9.00 -5.37 -1.06
CA THR A 151 -7.60 -5.79 -0.85
C THR A 151 -7.48 -6.83 0.27
N ALA A 152 -8.19 -6.60 1.37
CA ALA A 152 -8.16 -7.49 2.52
C ALA A 152 -8.84 -8.85 2.24
N GLU A 153 -9.96 -8.87 1.53
CA GLU A 153 -10.66 -10.08 1.12
C GLU A 153 -9.82 -10.96 0.19
N ARG A 154 -9.04 -10.35 -0.70
CA ARG A 154 -8.12 -11.11 -1.55
C ARG A 154 -7.04 -11.81 -0.74
N VAL A 155 -6.37 -11.09 0.15
CA VAL A 155 -5.36 -11.68 1.03
C VAL A 155 -5.97 -12.80 1.88
N ALA A 156 -7.19 -12.61 2.39
CA ALA A 156 -7.91 -13.61 3.14
C ALA A 156 -8.21 -14.85 2.31
N ALA A 157 -8.65 -14.68 1.06
CA ALA A 157 -8.91 -15.79 0.13
C ALA A 157 -7.63 -16.58 -0.18
N ASP A 158 -6.52 -15.88 -0.45
CA ASP A 158 -5.22 -16.52 -0.74
C ASP A 158 -4.67 -17.31 0.46
N LEU A 159 -5.04 -16.89 1.68
CA LEU A 159 -4.59 -17.49 2.93
C LEU A 159 -5.61 -18.45 3.59
N GLY A 160 -6.82 -18.57 3.04
CA GLY A 160 -7.89 -19.38 3.63
C GLY A 160 -8.43 -18.83 4.96
N ILE A 161 -8.43 -17.50 5.14
CA ILE A 161 -8.97 -16.83 6.32
C ILE A 161 -10.41 -16.40 6.05
N ASP A 162 -11.35 -16.84 6.90
CA ASP A 162 -12.79 -16.64 6.66
C ASP A 162 -13.30 -15.24 7.00
N THR A 163 -12.65 -14.55 7.89
CA THR A 163 -13.15 -13.27 8.42
C THR A 163 -12.20 -12.12 8.15
N VAL A 164 -12.75 -11.02 7.64
CA VAL A 164 -12.01 -9.79 7.35
C VAL A 164 -12.69 -8.61 8.03
N ARG A 165 -11.89 -7.73 8.61
CA ARG A 165 -12.28 -6.40 9.07
C ARG A 165 -11.31 -5.40 8.48
N ALA A 166 -11.76 -4.66 7.50
CA ALA A 166 -10.99 -3.71 6.72
C ALA A 166 -11.35 -2.26 7.05
N GLY A 167 -10.56 -1.31 6.56
CA GLY A 167 -10.80 0.12 6.76
C GLY A 167 -10.68 0.59 8.20
N LEU A 168 -9.97 -0.17 9.05
CA LEU A 168 -9.86 0.10 10.48
C LEU A 168 -8.79 1.17 10.76
N LEU A 169 -9.14 2.15 11.57
CA LEU A 169 -8.14 3.00 12.22
C LEU A 169 -7.42 2.20 13.34
N PRO A 170 -6.24 2.62 13.79
CA PRO A 170 -5.51 1.92 14.85
C PRO A 170 -6.36 1.66 16.11
N GLN A 171 -7.20 2.63 16.53
CA GLN A 171 -8.11 2.49 17.65
C GLN A 171 -9.22 1.46 17.40
N ASP A 172 -9.69 1.34 16.16
CA ASP A 172 -10.75 0.41 15.79
C ASP A 172 -10.25 -1.04 15.80
N LYS A 173 -8.96 -1.26 15.52
CA LYS A 173 -8.34 -2.59 15.66
C LYS A 173 -8.44 -3.10 17.10
N VAL A 174 -8.20 -2.24 18.10
CA VAL A 174 -8.34 -2.59 19.51
C VAL A 174 -9.80 -2.93 19.85
N ASN A 175 -10.75 -2.12 19.39
CA ASN A 175 -12.17 -2.36 19.59
C ASN A 175 -12.63 -3.67 18.92
N ALA A 176 -12.15 -3.92 17.70
CA ALA A 176 -12.48 -5.15 16.96
C ALA A 176 -12.04 -6.42 17.69
N ILE A 177 -10.94 -6.38 18.46
CA ILE A 177 -10.49 -7.49 19.29
C ILE A 177 -11.44 -7.71 20.49
N THR A 178 -11.90 -6.62 21.12
CA THR A 178 -12.81 -6.70 22.28
C THR A 178 -14.21 -7.16 21.91
N ASP A 179 -14.64 -6.92 20.68
CA ASP A 179 -15.97 -7.30 20.18
C ASP A 179 -16.08 -8.78 19.79
N VAL A 180 -14.94 -9.47 19.62
CA VAL A 180 -14.92 -10.92 19.35
C VAL A 180 -15.19 -11.68 20.64
N LYS A 181 -16.47 -11.87 21.00
CA LYS A 181 -16.91 -12.63 22.20
C LYS A 181 -17.75 -13.85 21.77
N PRO A 182 -17.70 -14.98 22.55
CA PRO A 182 -16.99 -15.22 23.79
C PRO A 182 -15.69 -16.02 23.56
N GLY A 183 -14.59 -15.63 24.23
CA GLY A 183 -13.35 -16.42 24.25
C GLY A 183 -12.09 -15.57 24.44
N LEU A 184 -10.96 -16.26 24.55
CA LEU A 184 -9.65 -15.61 24.50
C LEU A 184 -9.33 -15.25 23.05
N VAL A 185 -8.96 -14.01 22.82
CA VAL A 185 -8.48 -13.53 21.53
C VAL A 185 -6.96 -13.32 21.61
N MET A 186 -6.25 -13.95 20.69
CA MET A 186 -4.82 -13.70 20.48
C MET A 186 -4.68 -12.77 19.28
N MET A 187 -4.01 -11.65 19.46
CA MET A 187 -3.61 -10.75 18.38
C MET A 187 -2.16 -11.03 17.99
N VAL A 188 -1.93 -11.18 16.71
CA VAL A 188 -0.59 -11.28 16.10
C VAL A 188 -0.38 -10.06 15.23
N GLY A 189 0.67 -9.30 15.51
CA GLY A 189 1.02 -8.08 14.81
C GLY A 189 2.48 -7.71 15.10
N ASP A 190 3.01 -6.73 14.39
CA ASP A 190 4.36 -6.20 14.59
C ASP A 190 4.51 -5.31 15.84
N GLY A 191 3.41 -5.01 16.50
CA GLY A 191 3.38 -4.32 17.79
C GLY A 191 3.38 -2.80 17.73
N VAL A 192 3.26 -2.20 16.56
CA VAL A 192 3.39 -0.73 16.36
C VAL A 192 2.08 -0.06 15.92
N ASN A 193 1.01 -0.79 15.80
CA ASN A 193 -0.27 -0.25 15.29
C ASN A 193 -1.28 0.03 16.39
#